data_6589adf7b84e2a843f80fdce88beaba2
#
_entry.id   6589adf7b84e2a843f80fdce88beaba2
#
_cell.length_a   1.000
_cell.length_b   1.000
_cell.length_c   1.000
_cell.angle_alpha   90.00
_cell.angle_beta   90.00
_cell.angle_gamma   90.00
#
_symmetry.space_group_name_H-M   'P 1'
#
loop_
_entity.id
_entity.type
_entity.pdbx_description
1 polymer ?
#
loop_
_entity_poly.entity_id
_entity_poly.type
_entity_poly.pdbx_seq_one_letter_code
_entity_poly.pdbx_strand_id
1 'polypeptide(L)' 'MNINKDQIIQLLESQGNHDQAQQARQQLPDQVDTDNAQQAGLLSKLGIDTNNLGGLLGGLGNAL' A
#
# COMPACT_ATOMS: atom_id res chain seq x y z
N MET A 1 -1.37 -1.33 -11.88
CA MET A 1 -0.11 -0.75 -11.38
C MET A 1 0.48 -1.69 -10.34
N ASN A 2 1.72 -2.07 -10.52
CA ASN A 2 2.40 -2.95 -9.57
C ASN A 2 3.19 -2.13 -8.57
N ILE A 3 2.99 -2.42 -7.29
CA ILE A 3 3.64 -1.72 -6.20
C ILE A 3 4.30 -2.77 -5.31
N ASN A 4 5.56 -2.54 -4.92
CA ASN A 4 6.20 -3.41 -3.94
C ASN A 4 5.50 -3.28 -2.59
N LYS A 5 5.26 -4.42 -1.93
CA LYS A 5 4.62 -4.38 -0.63
C LYS A 5 5.45 -3.58 0.38
N ASP A 6 6.77 -3.56 0.21
CA ASP A 6 7.64 -2.78 1.10
C ASP A 6 7.32 -1.30 1.05
N GLN A 7 6.98 -0.78 -0.13
CA GLN A 7 6.58 0.63 -0.26
C GLN A 7 5.28 0.90 0.48
N ILE A 8 4.34 -0.03 0.39
CA ILE A 8 3.07 0.09 1.11
C ILE A 8 3.31 0.05 2.61
N ILE A 9 4.16 -0.88 3.06
CA ILE A 9 4.50 -1.01 4.47
C ILE A 9 5.16 0.26 4.99
N GLN A 10 6.11 0.80 4.25
CA GLN A 10 6.77 2.04 4.64
C GLN A 10 5.78 3.20 4.73
N LEU A 11 4.84 3.26 3.78
CA LEU A 11 3.82 4.29 3.81
C LEU A 11 2.96 4.18 5.06
N LEU A 12 2.53 2.96 5.39
CA LEU A 12 1.72 2.73 6.58
C LEU A 12 2.48 3.09 7.84
N GLU A 13 3.75 2.73 7.92
CA GLU A 13 4.58 3.06 9.08
C GLU A 13 4.78 4.56 9.21
N SER A 14 4.97 5.26 8.09
CA SER A 14 5.14 6.70 8.11
C SER A 14 3.88 7.43 8.58
N GLN A 15 2.72 6.81 8.39
CA GLN A 15 1.45 7.34 8.86
C GLN A 15 1.13 6.93 10.30
N GLY A 16 1.99 6.13 10.91
CA GLY A 16 1.76 5.64 12.27
C GLY A 16 0.87 4.41 12.34
N ASN A 17 0.56 3.80 11.21
CA ASN A 17 -0.33 2.63 11.14
C ASN A 17 0.48 1.33 11.24
N HIS A 18 1.12 1.12 12.38
CA HIS A 18 2.04 -0.01 12.55
C HIS A 18 1.34 -1.37 12.48
N ASP A 19 0.14 -1.46 13.07
CA ASP A 19 -0.62 -2.72 13.05
C ASP A 19 -1.00 -3.10 11.63
N GLN A 20 -1.42 -2.11 10.85
CA GLN A 20 -1.77 -2.34 9.45
C GLN A 20 -0.53 -2.70 8.63
N ALA A 21 0.60 -2.11 8.94
CA ALA A 21 1.86 -2.45 8.27
C ALA A 21 2.23 -3.91 8.50
N GLN A 22 2.05 -4.42 9.73
CA GLN A 22 2.31 -5.81 10.04
C GLN A 22 1.36 -6.73 9.29
N GLN A 23 0.08 -6.38 9.24
CA GLN A 23 -0.90 -7.16 8.48
C GLN A 23 -0.55 -7.19 6.99
N ALA A 24 -0.10 -6.07 6.46
CA ALA A 24 0.31 -5.99 5.08
C ALA A 24 1.47 -6.94 4.77
N ARG A 25 2.43 -7.05 5.69
CA ARG A 25 3.55 -7.97 5.52
C ARG A 25 3.10 -9.41 5.41
N GLN A 26 2.06 -9.78 6.14
CA GLN A 26 1.57 -11.15 6.19
C GLN A 26 0.61 -11.46 5.05
N GLN A 27 -0.20 -10.49 4.65
CA GLN A 27 -1.30 -10.73 3.73
C GLN A 27 -1.01 -10.36 2.28
N LEU A 28 -0.11 -9.40 2.05
CA LEU A 28 0.16 -8.93 0.71
C LEU A 28 1.25 -9.76 0.03
N PRO A 29 1.13 -9.99 -1.29
CA PRO A 29 2.22 -10.59 -2.06
C PRO A 29 3.36 -9.60 -2.20
N ASP A 30 4.52 -10.08 -2.66
CA ASP A 30 5.71 -9.25 -2.83
C ASP A 30 5.44 -8.05 -3.73
N GLN A 31 4.63 -8.24 -4.76
CA GLN A 31 4.18 -7.15 -5.61
C GLN A 31 2.65 -7.13 -5.59
N VAL A 32 2.11 -5.96 -5.35
CA VAL A 32 0.68 -5.75 -5.26
C VAL A 32 0.21 -5.06 -6.53
N ASP A 33 -0.75 -5.68 -7.21
CA ASP A 33 -1.34 -5.12 -8.42
C ASP A 33 -2.66 -4.44 -8.05
N THR A 34 -2.69 -3.12 -8.14
CA THR A 34 -3.88 -2.35 -7.79
C THR A 34 -5.02 -2.52 -8.79
N ASP A 35 -4.72 -3.04 -9.98
CA ASP A 35 -5.74 -3.36 -10.98
C ASP A 35 -6.39 -4.72 -10.72
N ASN A 36 -5.81 -5.55 -9.85
CA ASN A 36 -6.38 -6.83 -9.47
C ASN A 36 -7.40 -6.62 -8.36
N ALA A 37 -8.64 -7.06 -8.62
CA ALA A 37 -9.74 -6.83 -7.69
C ALA A 37 -9.50 -7.46 -6.32
N GLN A 38 -8.89 -8.65 -6.28
CA GLN A 38 -8.61 -9.33 -5.01
C GLN A 38 -7.56 -8.57 -4.20
N GLN A 39 -6.52 -8.11 -4.85
CA GLN A 39 -5.45 -7.38 -4.17
C GLN A 39 -5.91 -5.99 -3.77
N ALA A 40 -6.67 -5.33 -4.62
CA ALA A 40 -7.29 -4.05 -4.26
C ALA A 40 -8.23 -4.22 -3.06
N GLY A 41 -8.96 -5.34 -2.99
CA GLY A 41 -9.80 -5.64 -1.84
C GLY A 41 -9.01 -5.84 -0.57
N LEU A 42 -7.85 -6.49 -0.64
CA LEU A 42 -6.96 -6.62 0.52
C LEU A 42 -6.48 -5.26 1.01
N LEU A 43 -6.09 -4.39 0.09
CA LEU A 43 -5.67 -3.03 0.45
C LEU A 43 -6.79 -2.27 1.13
N SER A 44 -8.01 -2.41 0.61
CA SER A 44 -9.17 -1.76 1.22
C SER A 44 -9.43 -2.27 2.63
N LYS A 45 -9.27 -3.58 2.86
CA LYS A 45 -9.42 -4.16 4.20
C LYS A 45 -8.37 -3.62 5.16
N LEU A 46 -7.19 -3.30 4.67
CA LEU A 46 -6.12 -2.72 5.48
C LEU A 46 -6.29 -1.22 5.67
N GLY A 47 -7.36 -0.64 5.16
CA GLY A 47 -7.63 0.79 5.28
C GLY A 47 -6.87 1.62 4.26
N ILE A 48 -6.39 1.01 3.21
CA ILE A 48 -5.64 1.70 2.16
C ILE A 48 -6.57 1.93 0.97
N ASP A 49 -6.72 3.20 0.57
CA ASP A 49 -7.49 3.57 -0.61
C ASP A 49 -6.55 3.57 -1.81
N THR A 50 -6.84 2.72 -2.79
CA THR A 50 -5.97 2.60 -3.97
C THR A 50 -5.89 3.91 -4.76
N ASN A 51 -6.95 4.72 -4.76
CA ASN A 51 -6.92 6.01 -5.42
C ASN A 51 -5.97 6.97 -4.70
N ASN A 52 -6.00 6.98 -3.37
CA ASN A 52 -5.08 7.80 -2.59
C ASN A 52 -3.66 7.26 -2.66
N LEU A 53 -3.52 5.93 -2.72
CA LEU A 53 -2.21 5.30 -2.75
C LEU A 53 -1.40 5.77 -3.95
N GLY A 54 -2.02 5.82 -5.13
CA GLY A 54 -1.33 6.32 -6.32
C GLY A 54 -0.87 7.75 -6.17
N GLY A 55 -1.73 8.61 -5.59
CA GLY A 55 -1.38 10.00 -5.34
C GLY A 55 -0.27 10.16 -4.31
N LEU A 56 -0.34 9.37 -3.23
CA LEU A 56 0.67 9.42 -2.17
C LEU A 56 2.03 8.96 -2.66
N LEU A 57 2.07 7.87 -3.42
CA LEU A 57 3.34 7.38 -3.97
C LEU A 57 3.91 8.35 -4.99
N GLY A 58 3.04 8.94 -5.82
CA GLY A 58 3.46 9.95 -6.76
C GLY A 58 3.98 11.19 -6.05
N GLY A 59 3.32 11.59 -4.96
CA GLY A 59 3.76 12.72 -4.14
C GLY A 59 5.11 12.49 -3.51
N LEU A 60 5.35 11.28 -3.02
CA LEU A 60 6.66 10.92 -2.47
C LEU A 60 7.75 11.03 -3.53
N GLY A 61 7.45 10.56 -4.74
CA GLY A 61 8.40 10.67 -5.85
C GLY A 61 8.69 12.11 -6.21
N ASN A 62 7.67 12.96 -6.18
CA ASN A 62 7.81 14.37 -6.54
C ASN A 62 8.51 15.18 -5.44
N ALA A 63 8.47 14.72 -4.20
CA ALA A 63 9.14 15.39 -3.09
C ALA A 63 10.66 15.26 -3.16
N LEU A 64 11.12 14.34 -3.95
CA LEU A 64 12.55 14.15 -4.19
C LEU A 64 13.00 14.96 -5.37
#